data_c5be60ab4efa5f656195fb7554f7c167
#
_entry.id   c5be60ab4efa5f656195fb7554f7c167
#
_cell.length_a   1.000
_cell.length_b   1.000
_cell.length_c   1.000
_cell.angle_alpha   90.00
_cell.angle_beta   90.00
_cell.angle_gamma   90.00
#
_symmetry.space_group_name_H-M   'P 1'
#
loop_
_entity.id
_entity.type
_entity.pdbx_description
1 polymer ?
#
loop_
_entity_poly.entity_id
_entity_poly.type
_entity_poly.pdbx_seq_one_letter_code
_entity_poly.pdbx_strand_id
1 'polypeptide(L)'
;DAIENIDIGGVSLIRAAAKNYNRVTVLTDPSDYHIIENNIIENNIIENNLNTTLEQRKILATKAFHNITLYDISISSYFSRQFEKNHSLYRSYKIHTKLKYGCNPHQCGALLSSNDKMDNINELPFNIINGTPGYINIIDAIRAWELVCEINSVTGKIAATSFKHTTPAGVSIVGSIDSITEKCFGVTNKSSDVARAFAKSRDCDPLSSFGDFIAISAIVDKETALLIKKEVTDGIIALGYEEEALEILKQKKGGKYIILQTNRIMHSEGVEIHDLCNGVSLYQEKNNAITDDTFFENVPTNKKILNGNKKTDLILANIA
;
A
#
# COMPACT_ATOMS: atom_id res chain seq x y z
N ASP A 1 6.95 -22.65 -25.56
CA ASP A 1 8.20 -21.99 -25.78
C ASP A 1 8.81 -21.28 -24.58
N ALA A 2 8.11 -21.21 -23.43
CA ALA A 2 8.71 -20.71 -22.19
C ALA A 2 9.92 -21.55 -21.76
N ILE A 3 9.85 -22.87 -21.95
CA ILE A 3 10.93 -23.81 -21.57
C ILE A 3 12.19 -23.54 -22.39
N GLU A 4 12.06 -23.25 -23.68
CA GLU A 4 13.20 -22.97 -24.57
C GLU A 4 13.95 -21.69 -24.18
N ASN A 5 13.26 -20.76 -23.55
CA ASN A 5 13.84 -19.47 -23.12
C ASN A 5 14.42 -19.52 -21.68
N ILE A 6 14.43 -20.68 -21.02
CA ILE A 6 15.07 -20.80 -19.71
C ILE A 6 16.59 -20.68 -19.86
N ASP A 7 17.16 -19.65 -19.25
CA ASP A 7 18.61 -19.43 -19.28
C ASP A 7 19.35 -20.39 -18.34
N ILE A 8 20.34 -21.07 -18.86
CA ILE A 8 21.21 -21.99 -18.11
C ILE A 8 22.59 -21.38 -17.87
N GLY A 9 23.18 -20.82 -18.92
CA GLY A 9 24.56 -20.36 -18.92
C GLY A 9 24.75 -19.09 -18.09
N GLY A 10 23.93 -18.08 -18.31
CA GLY A 10 24.00 -16.79 -17.63
C GLY A 10 23.77 -16.93 -16.13
N VAL A 11 22.78 -17.72 -15.72
CA VAL A 11 22.54 -18.03 -14.31
C VAL A 11 23.74 -18.67 -13.64
N SER A 12 24.38 -19.65 -14.30
CA SER A 12 25.58 -20.31 -13.80
C SER A 12 26.77 -19.36 -13.66
N LEU A 13 26.98 -18.48 -14.65
CA LEU A 13 28.02 -17.45 -14.61
C LEU A 13 27.82 -16.44 -13.49
N ILE A 14 26.60 -15.95 -13.32
CA ILE A 14 26.24 -15.01 -12.25
C ILE A 14 26.50 -15.65 -10.87
N ARG A 15 26.10 -16.91 -10.66
CA ARG A 15 26.37 -17.65 -9.41
C ARG A 15 27.86 -17.78 -9.13
N ALA A 16 28.66 -18.13 -10.13
CA ALA A 16 30.11 -18.25 -10.00
C ALA A 16 30.75 -16.90 -9.65
N ALA A 17 30.37 -15.83 -10.34
CA ALA A 17 30.84 -14.47 -10.10
C ALA A 17 30.47 -14.00 -8.68
N ALA A 18 29.21 -14.12 -8.29
CA ALA A 18 28.71 -13.73 -6.97
C ALA A 18 29.40 -14.50 -5.82
N LYS A 19 29.64 -15.82 -6.01
CA LYS A 19 30.40 -16.63 -5.05
C LYS A 19 31.83 -16.12 -4.86
N ASN A 20 32.43 -15.54 -5.90
CA ASN A 20 33.78 -15.00 -5.88
C ASN A 20 33.82 -13.48 -5.65
N TYR A 21 32.90 -12.93 -4.86
CA TYR A 21 32.78 -11.51 -4.54
C TYR A 21 34.08 -10.88 -3.99
N ASN A 22 34.98 -11.66 -3.42
CA ASN A 22 36.26 -11.15 -2.97
C ASN A 22 37.10 -10.52 -4.09
N ARG A 23 36.91 -10.99 -5.34
CA ARG A 23 37.69 -10.58 -6.51
C ARG A 23 36.84 -10.12 -7.68
N VAL A 24 35.56 -10.47 -7.74
CA VAL A 24 34.68 -10.24 -8.88
C VAL A 24 33.55 -9.29 -8.50
N THR A 25 33.32 -8.30 -9.33
CA THR A 25 32.13 -7.46 -9.32
C THR A 25 31.09 -8.05 -10.27
N VAL A 26 29.90 -8.34 -9.77
CA VAL A 26 28.78 -8.82 -10.58
C VAL A 26 27.62 -7.84 -10.51
N LEU A 27 27.13 -7.42 -11.65
CA LEU A 27 25.97 -6.53 -11.78
C LEU A 27 24.83 -7.32 -12.42
N THR A 28 23.68 -7.32 -11.79
CA THR A 28 22.47 -7.99 -12.29
C THR A 28 21.30 -7.04 -12.47
N ASP A 29 21.51 -5.75 -12.18
CA ASP A 29 20.51 -4.70 -12.28
C ASP A 29 21.12 -3.48 -12.99
N PRO A 30 20.56 -3.01 -14.11
CA PRO A 30 21.05 -1.82 -14.81
C PRO A 30 21.09 -0.56 -13.93
N SER A 31 20.23 -0.49 -12.91
CA SER A 31 20.24 0.64 -11.97
C SER A 31 21.53 0.75 -11.16
N ASP A 32 22.34 -0.31 -11.08
CA ASP A 32 23.60 -0.33 -10.36
C ASP A 32 24.82 0.07 -11.24
N TYR A 33 24.64 0.34 -12.53
CA TYR A 33 25.74 0.70 -13.44
C TYR A 33 26.46 1.98 -13.01
N HIS A 34 25.73 2.92 -12.40
CA HIS A 34 26.29 4.14 -11.83
C HIS A 34 27.40 3.88 -10.78
N ILE A 35 27.36 2.72 -10.09
CA ILE A 35 28.41 2.35 -9.12
C ILE A 35 29.77 2.22 -9.82
N ILE A 36 29.77 1.66 -11.03
CA ILE A 36 30.98 1.51 -11.82
C ILE A 36 31.37 2.84 -12.45
N GLU A 37 30.38 3.59 -12.97
CA GLU A 37 30.60 4.91 -13.58
C GLU A 37 31.22 5.88 -12.57
N ASN A 38 30.68 5.98 -11.37
CA ASN A 38 31.22 6.82 -10.30
C ASN A 38 32.62 6.40 -9.89
N ASN A 39 32.89 5.10 -9.75
CA ASN A 39 34.23 4.61 -9.45
C ASN A 39 35.26 4.93 -10.57
N ILE A 40 34.80 5.00 -11.82
CA ILE A 40 35.67 5.42 -12.97
C ILE A 40 35.91 6.92 -12.91
N ILE A 41 34.91 7.72 -12.56
CA ILE A 41 35.00 9.20 -12.59
C ILE A 41 35.72 9.73 -11.33
N GLU A 42 35.42 9.21 -10.18
CA GLU A 42 35.96 9.70 -8.89
C GLU A 42 37.41 9.27 -8.63
N ASN A 43 37.77 8.10 -9.09
CA ASN A 43 39.12 7.56 -8.93
C ASN A 43 39.95 7.77 -10.19
N ASN A 44 40.33 9.06 -10.48
CA ASN A 44 41.27 9.36 -11.57
C ASN A 44 42.00 8.10 -12.12
N ILE A 45 41.68 7.72 -13.33
CA ILE A 45 41.98 6.45 -14.04
C ILE A 45 43.41 5.88 -13.81
N ILE A 46 44.29 6.64 -13.20
CA ILE A 46 45.74 6.38 -13.12
C ILE A 46 46.18 5.74 -11.78
N GLU A 47 45.47 5.93 -10.68
CA GLU A 47 46.00 5.52 -9.36
C GLU A 47 45.29 4.34 -8.67
N ASN A 48 44.07 3.99 -9.00
CA ASN A 48 43.34 2.91 -8.35
C ASN A 48 42.63 1.97 -9.33
N ASN A 49 43.34 1.13 -10.03
CA ASN A 49 42.94 -0.12 -10.71
C ASN A 49 41.43 -0.40 -10.89
N LEU A 50 40.56 0.57 -11.23
CA LEU A 50 39.11 0.36 -11.53
C LEU A 50 38.37 -0.60 -10.57
N ASN A 51 38.77 -0.65 -9.31
CA ASN A 51 38.26 -1.65 -8.38
C ASN A 51 37.11 -1.12 -7.55
N THR A 52 35.99 -1.83 -7.56
CA THR A 52 34.95 -1.68 -6.56
C THR A 52 35.46 -2.07 -5.17
N THR A 53 34.89 -1.47 -4.12
CA THR A 53 35.23 -1.84 -2.74
C THR A 53 34.69 -3.25 -2.42
N LEU A 54 35.29 -3.90 -1.44
CA LEU A 54 34.80 -5.21 -0.97
C LEU A 54 33.34 -5.14 -0.49
N GLU A 55 32.96 -4.04 0.15
CA GLU A 55 31.59 -3.85 0.62
C GLU A 55 30.60 -3.71 -0.54
N GLN A 56 30.92 -2.94 -1.56
CA GLN A 56 30.13 -2.86 -2.80
C GLN A 56 29.97 -4.25 -3.43
N ARG A 57 31.04 -5.04 -3.53
CA ARG A 57 30.97 -6.39 -4.10
C ARG A 57 30.11 -7.35 -3.26
N LYS A 58 30.11 -7.24 -1.93
CA LYS A 58 29.22 -8.03 -1.07
C LYS A 58 27.74 -7.70 -1.33
N ILE A 59 27.41 -6.41 -1.41
CA ILE A 59 26.05 -5.94 -1.70
C ILE A 59 25.60 -6.45 -3.08
N LEU A 60 26.42 -6.28 -4.09
CA LEU A 60 26.13 -6.70 -5.46
C LEU A 60 26.01 -8.22 -5.59
N ALA A 61 26.85 -8.99 -4.88
CA ALA A 61 26.74 -10.44 -4.84
C ALA A 61 25.45 -10.91 -4.16
N THR A 62 25.02 -10.22 -3.09
CA THR A 62 23.73 -10.48 -2.45
C THR A 62 22.56 -10.22 -3.41
N LYS A 63 22.59 -9.08 -4.15
CA LYS A 63 21.59 -8.78 -5.19
C LYS A 63 21.58 -9.86 -6.29
N ALA A 64 22.74 -10.31 -6.73
CA ALA A 64 22.88 -11.34 -7.75
C ALA A 64 22.24 -12.67 -7.33
N PHE A 65 22.52 -13.16 -6.12
CA PHE A 65 21.87 -14.36 -5.60
C PHE A 65 20.37 -14.19 -5.40
N HIS A 66 19.93 -13.00 -4.98
CA HIS A 66 18.51 -12.70 -4.86
C HIS A 66 17.79 -12.74 -6.21
N ASN A 67 18.37 -12.10 -7.24
CA ASN A 67 17.83 -12.10 -8.61
C ASN A 67 17.67 -13.54 -9.14
N ILE A 68 18.70 -14.39 -8.97
CA ILE A 68 18.64 -15.79 -9.38
C ILE A 68 17.55 -16.55 -8.62
N THR A 69 17.40 -16.30 -7.31
CA THR A 69 16.38 -16.97 -6.50
C THR A 69 14.98 -16.66 -7.03
N LEU A 70 14.69 -15.38 -7.38
CA LEU A 70 13.40 -15.00 -7.95
C LEU A 70 13.19 -15.62 -9.34
N TYR A 71 14.24 -15.70 -10.15
CA TYR A 71 14.21 -16.37 -11.44
C TYR A 71 13.88 -17.86 -11.30
N ASP A 72 14.56 -18.59 -10.41
CA ASP A 72 14.32 -20.01 -10.14
C ASP A 72 12.91 -20.25 -9.56
N ILE A 73 12.41 -19.35 -8.69
CA ILE A 73 11.03 -19.38 -8.17
C ILE A 73 10.02 -19.25 -9.32
N SER A 74 10.27 -18.38 -10.28
CA SER A 74 9.38 -18.17 -11.44
C SER A 74 9.33 -19.41 -12.32
N ILE A 75 10.49 -20.04 -12.61
CA ILE A 75 10.58 -21.30 -13.35
C ILE A 75 9.87 -22.42 -12.60
N SER A 76 10.19 -22.63 -11.32
CA SER A 76 9.59 -23.66 -10.49
C SER A 76 8.07 -23.50 -10.38
N SER A 77 7.58 -22.26 -10.23
CA SER A 77 6.14 -21.96 -10.21
C SER A 77 5.45 -22.27 -11.54
N TYR A 78 6.14 -22.02 -12.67
CA TYR A 78 5.62 -22.38 -14.00
C TYR A 78 5.52 -23.89 -14.16
N PHE A 79 6.61 -24.63 -13.88
CA PHE A 79 6.65 -26.09 -14.00
C PHE A 79 5.63 -26.75 -13.08
N SER A 80 5.55 -26.32 -11.83
CA SER A 80 4.62 -26.87 -10.85
C SER A 80 3.17 -26.74 -11.32
N ARG A 81 2.77 -25.56 -11.84
CA ARG A 81 1.43 -25.34 -12.40
C ARG A 81 1.15 -26.18 -13.65
N GLN A 82 2.15 -26.48 -14.46
CA GLN A 82 1.98 -27.24 -15.69
C GLN A 82 1.94 -28.75 -15.48
N PHE A 83 2.71 -29.26 -14.52
CA PHE A 83 3.00 -30.69 -14.42
C PHE A 83 2.57 -31.32 -13.10
N GLU A 84 2.25 -30.54 -12.08
CA GLU A 84 1.87 -31.08 -10.76
C GLU A 84 0.38 -30.88 -10.50
N LYS A 85 -0.22 -31.90 -9.83
CA LYS A 85 -1.62 -31.82 -9.37
C LYS A 85 -1.78 -30.91 -8.19
N ASN A 86 -0.79 -30.94 -7.26
CA ASN A 86 -0.71 -30.11 -6.07
C ASN A 86 0.55 -29.26 -6.21
N HIS A 87 0.43 -28.04 -6.69
CA HIS A 87 1.57 -27.18 -6.96
C HIS A 87 2.08 -26.48 -5.69
N SER A 88 3.38 -26.22 -5.68
CA SER A 88 4.01 -25.44 -4.61
C SER A 88 3.76 -23.94 -4.78
N LEU A 89 3.55 -23.24 -3.67
CA LEU A 89 3.41 -21.80 -3.62
C LEU A 89 4.67 -21.18 -3.00
N TYR A 90 5.26 -20.23 -3.71
CA TYR A 90 6.44 -19.49 -3.24
C TYR A 90 6.09 -18.05 -2.96
N ARG A 91 6.62 -17.51 -1.86
CA ARG A 91 6.52 -16.10 -1.52
C ARG A 91 7.88 -15.58 -1.11
N SER A 92 8.23 -14.43 -1.63
CA SER A 92 9.40 -13.65 -1.19
C SER A 92 8.96 -12.29 -0.71
N TYR A 93 9.58 -11.78 0.34
CA TYR A 93 9.28 -10.47 0.90
C TYR A 93 10.54 -9.64 1.02
N LYS A 94 10.49 -8.42 0.49
CA LYS A 94 11.52 -7.41 0.73
C LYS A 94 11.17 -6.60 1.96
N ILE A 95 12.07 -6.56 2.94
CA ILE A 95 11.94 -5.75 4.14
C ILE A 95 12.36 -4.31 3.81
N HIS A 96 11.47 -3.34 4.09
CA HIS A 96 11.73 -1.92 3.86
C HIS A 96 12.19 -1.21 5.13
N THR A 97 11.48 -1.40 6.23
CA THR A 97 11.81 -0.70 7.48
C THR A 97 11.25 -1.42 8.70
N LYS A 98 11.81 -1.11 9.86
CA LYS A 98 11.27 -1.51 11.15
C LYS A 98 10.23 -0.49 11.60
N LEU A 99 9.05 -0.98 11.98
CA LEU A 99 7.98 -0.15 12.52
C LEU A 99 8.28 0.23 13.97
N LYS A 100 7.63 1.31 14.43
CA LYS A 100 7.83 1.85 15.77
C LYS A 100 7.51 0.84 16.89
N TYR A 101 6.46 0.01 16.68
CA TYR A 101 6.02 -1.04 17.61
C TYR A 101 5.33 -2.17 16.85
N GLY A 102 5.19 -3.33 17.49
CA GLY A 102 4.43 -4.48 17.00
C GLY A 102 2.96 -4.44 17.42
N CYS A 103 2.27 -5.57 17.27
CA CYS A 103 0.85 -5.68 17.65
C CYS A 103 0.66 -5.48 19.16
N ASN A 104 1.52 -6.05 19.98
CA ASN A 104 1.42 -6.01 21.45
C ASN A 104 2.68 -5.37 22.07
N PRO A 105 2.56 -4.68 23.24
CA PRO A 105 3.66 -3.96 23.87
C PRO A 105 4.89 -4.82 24.22
N HIS A 106 4.70 -6.11 24.49
CA HIS A 106 5.77 -7.05 24.85
C HIS A 106 6.47 -7.67 23.63
N GLN A 107 5.95 -7.47 22.43
CA GLN A 107 6.56 -7.95 21.20
C GLN A 107 7.62 -6.98 20.67
N CYS A 108 8.62 -7.51 19.96
CA CYS A 108 9.55 -6.68 19.19
C CYS A 108 8.80 -5.86 18.13
N GLY A 109 9.38 -4.74 17.73
CA GLY A 109 8.82 -3.93 16.65
C GLY A 109 8.68 -4.76 15.37
N ALA A 110 7.53 -4.62 14.71
CA ALA A 110 7.26 -5.31 13.45
C ALA A 110 8.14 -4.77 12.31
N LEU A 111 8.23 -5.54 11.24
CA LEU A 111 8.89 -5.14 10.01
C LEU A 111 7.84 -4.84 8.94
N LEU A 112 8.02 -3.74 8.22
CA LEU A 112 7.24 -3.42 7.04
C LEU A 112 7.93 -4.04 5.83
N SER A 113 7.21 -4.86 5.09
CA SER A 113 7.70 -5.54 3.90
C SER A 113 6.68 -5.49 2.77
N SER A 114 7.15 -5.63 1.54
CA SER A 114 6.31 -5.85 0.37
C SER A 114 6.62 -7.20 -0.26
N ASN A 115 5.69 -7.72 -1.06
CA ASN A 115 5.97 -8.86 -1.92
C ASN A 115 7.11 -8.50 -2.88
N ASP A 116 8.10 -9.37 -2.94
CA ASP A 116 9.23 -9.25 -3.82
C ASP A 116 8.92 -10.00 -5.13
N LYS A 117 8.77 -9.24 -6.21
CA LYS A 117 8.48 -9.76 -7.55
C LYS A 117 9.63 -9.41 -8.48
N MET A 118 9.84 -10.24 -9.51
CA MET A 118 10.85 -9.97 -10.55
C MET A 118 10.61 -8.67 -11.34
N ASP A 119 9.40 -8.13 -11.33
CA ASP A 119 9.00 -7.00 -12.19
C ASP A 119 9.43 -5.62 -11.66
N ASN A 120 10.49 -5.53 -10.86
CA ASN A 120 11.10 -4.29 -10.33
C ASN A 120 10.17 -3.33 -9.56
N ILE A 121 8.95 -3.75 -9.20
CA ILE A 121 8.07 -2.96 -8.33
C ILE A 121 8.39 -3.33 -6.87
N ASN A 122 9.66 -3.12 -6.50
CA ASN A 122 10.15 -3.34 -5.13
C ASN A 122 9.80 -2.18 -4.19
N GLU A 123 8.81 -1.39 -4.54
CA GLU A 123 8.39 -0.22 -3.76
C GLU A 123 7.10 -0.53 -2.99
N LEU A 124 6.98 0.09 -1.83
CA LEU A 124 5.71 0.12 -1.12
C LEU A 124 4.66 0.82 -2.00
N PRO A 125 3.38 0.42 -1.92
CA PRO A 125 2.31 1.09 -2.65
C PRO A 125 2.01 2.50 -2.13
N PHE A 126 2.77 2.97 -1.15
CA PHE A 126 2.67 4.30 -0.54
C PHE A 126 4.03 4.79 -0.04
N ASN A 127 4.16 6.10 0.10
CA ASN A 127 5.29 6.77 0.71
C ASN A 127 4.92 7.29 2.11
N ILE A 128 5.84 7.17 3.07
CA ILE A 128 5.72 7.80 4.38
C ILE A 128 6.27 9.23 4.25
N ILE A 129 5.36 10.21 4.18
CA ILE A 129 5.72 11.62 4.01
C ILE A 129 6.10 12.25 5.35
N ASN A 130 5.46 11.85 6.44
CA ASN A 130 5.71 12.35 7.78
C ASN A 130 5.36 11.32 8.85
N GLY A 131 5.99 11.44 10.00
CA GLY A 131 5.74 10.58 11.16
C GLY A 131 6.39 9.20 11.08
N THR A 132 6.18 8.41 12.11
CA THR A 132 6.71 7.04 12.22
C THR A 132 5.54 6.11 12.56
N PRO A 133 4.98 5.39 11.59
CA PRO A 133 3.85 4.51 11.83
C PRO A 133 4.24 3.29 12.67
N GLY A 134 3.28 2.81 13.46
CA GLY A 134 3.33 1.52 14.12
C GLY A 134 2.54 0.45 13.36
N TYR A 135 2.51 -0.75 13.90
CA TYR A 135 1.85 -1.92 13.30
C TYR A 135 0.38 -1.65 12.97
N ILE A 136 -0.41 -1.20 13.95
CA ILE A 136 -1.85 -0.93 13.77
C ILE A 136 -2.07 0.20 12.77
N ASN A 137 -1.24 1.26 12.83
CA ASN A 137 -1.38 2.38 11.90
C ASN A 137 -1.25 1.95 10.42
N ILE A 138 -0.35 1.02 10.11
CA ILE A 138 -0.20 0.49 8.74
C ILE A 138 -1.41 -0.35 8.34
N ILE A 139 -1.94 -1.21 9.23
CA ILE A 139 -3.12 -2.01 8.92
C ILE A 139 -4.31 -1.11 8.66
N ASP A 140 -4.58 -0.16 9.57
CA ASP A 140 -5.69 0.79 9.42
C ASP A 140 -5.56 1.60 8.13
N ALA A 141 -4.35 2.12 7.83
CA ALA A 141 -4.10 2.89 6.63
C ALA A 141 -4.41 2.13 5.34
N ILE A 142 -3.89 0.91 5.22
CA ILE A 142 -4.05 0.11 4.00
C ILE A 142 -5.49 -0.37 3.82
N ARG A 143 -6.14 -0.84 4.90
CA ARG A 143 -7.54 -1.24 4.86
C ARG A 143 -8.47 -0.07 4.55
N ALA A 144 -8.23 1.09 5.18
CA ALA A 144 -8.95 2.32 4.88
C ALA A 144 -8.77 2.75 3.42
N TRP A 145 -7.55 2.59 2.88
CA TRP A 145 -7.25 2.94 1.49
C TRP A 145 -7.94 1.99 0.50
N GLU A 146 -7.91 0.68 0.75
CA GLU A 146 -8.65 -0.30 -0.06
C GLU A 146 -10.13 0.07 -0.12
N LEU A 147 -10.76 0.38 1.01
CA LEU A 147 -12.17 0.75 1.12
C LEU A 147 -12.51 1.99 0.27
N VAL A 148 -11.77 3.09 0.42
CA VAL A 148 -12.09 4.32 -0.36
C VAL A 148 -11.78 4.17 -1.84
N CYS A 149 -10.82 3.31 -2.23
CA CYS A 149 -10.55 2.98 -3.62
C CYS A 149 -11.71 2.22 -4.26
N GLU A 150 -12.24 1.21 -3.57
CA GLU A 150 -13.37 0.42 -4.07
C GLU A 150 -14.61 1.31 -4.22
N ILE A 151 -14.96 2.09 -3.22
CA ILE A 151 -16.08 3.03 -3.29
C ILE A 151 -15.90 4.04 -4.42
N ASN A 152 -14.70 4.60 -4.58
CA ASN A 152 -14.41 5.55 -5.66
C ASN A 152 -14.56 4.90 -7.04
N SER A 153 -14.09 3.65 -7.21
CA SER A 153 -14.18 2.92 -8.49
C SER A 153 -15.63 2.64 -8.88
N VAL A 154 -16.49 2.31 -7.93
CA VAL A 154 -17.90 2.00 -8.16
C VAL A 154 -18.76 3.25 -8.37
N THR A 155 -18.51 4.28 -7.58
CA THR A 155 -19.38 5.48 -7.57
C THR A 155 -18.88 6.63 -8.44
N GLY A 156 -17.60 6.62 -8.84
CA GLY A 156 -16.93 7.73 -9.51
C GLY A 156 -16.81 9.00 -8.65
N LYS A 157 -17.08 8.90 -7.33
CA LYS A 157 -17.12 10.04 -6.41
C LYS A 157 -15.96 9.98 -5.42
N ILE A 158 -15.54 11.15 -4.93
CA ILE A 158 -14.60 11.25 -3.83
C ILE A 158 -15.20 10.55 -2.61
N ALA A 159 -14.44 9.59 -2.06
CA ALA A 159 -14.76 8.85 -0.86
C ALA A 159 -13.80 9.20 0.27
N ALA A 160 -14.31 9.20 1.50
CA ALA A 160 -13.53 9.37 2.72
C ALA A 160 -13.99 8.39 3.78
N THR A 161 -13.07 7.94 4.64
CA THR A 161 -13.37 7.06 5.77
C THR A 161 -12.60 7.47 7.01
N SER A 162 -13.23 7.27 8.16
CA SER A 162 -12.62 7.20 9.49
C SER A 162 -12.45 5.74 9.84
N PHE A 163 -11.23 5.29 10.08
CA PHE A 163 -10.90 3.86 10.22
C PHE A 163 -10.21 3.60 11.56
N LYS A 164 -10.66 2.57 12.26
CA LYS A 164 -10.11 2.23 13.55
C LYS A 164 -10.25 0.74 13.85
N HIS A 165 -9.20 0.16 14.44
CA HIS A 165 -9.19 -1.28 14.78
C HIS A 165 -9.51 -2.19 13.60
N THR A 166 -8.95 -1.85 12.44
CA THR A 166 -9.11 -2.58 11.16
C THR A 166 -10.52 -2.58 10.57
N THR A 167 -11.40 -1.67 11.03
CA THR A 167 -12.77 -1.51 10.54
C THR A 167 -13.13 -0.04 10.35
N PRO A 168 -14.06 0.31 9.45
CA PRO A 168 -14.55 1.68 9.33
C PRO A 168 -15.42 2.05 10.54
N ALA A 169 -15.11 3.17 11.20
CA ALA A 169 -16.02 3.85 12.12
C ALA A 169 -17.06 4.67 11.36
N GLY A 170 -16.71 5.14 10.18
CA GLY A 170 -17.61 5.81 9.28
C GLY A 170 -17.01 5.94 7.88
N VAL A 171 -17.89 5.92 6.87
CA VAL A 171 -17.52 6.08 5.46
C VAL A 171 -18.55 6.91 4.74
N SER A 172 -18.11 7.74 3.81
CA SER A 172 -19.01 8.52 2.98
C SER A 172 -18.40 8.88 1.62
N ILE A 173 -19.25 9.29 0.72
CA ILE A 173 -18.89 9.95 -0.52
C ILE A 173 -19.28 11.43 -0.47
N VAL A 174 -18.68 12.21 -1.37
CA VAL A 174 -19.08 13.61 -1.56
C VAL A 174 -20.59 13.71 -1.81
N GLY A 175 -21.26 14.64 -1.12
CA GLY A 175 -22.70 14.86 -1.22
C GLY A 175 -23.14 16.12 -0.52
N SER A 176 -24.44 16.33 -0.41
CA SER A 176 -25.01 17.45 0.35
C SER A 176 -24.71 17.31 1.85
N ILE A 177 -24.52 18.44 2.49
CA ILE A 177 -24.33 18.57 3.93
C ILE A 177 -25.68 18.96 4.55
N ASP A 178 -26.07 18.22 5.59
CA ASP A 178 -27.23 18.56 6.40
C ASP A 178 -26.90 19.58 7.51
N SER A 179 -27.93 20.09 8.17
CA SER A 179 -27.77 21.15 9.17
C SER A 179 -27.06 20.71 10.45
N ILE A 180 -26.98 19.40 10.73
CA ILE A 180 -26.27 18.85 11.90
C ILE A 180 -24.78 18.81 11.59
N THR A 181 -24.40 18.17 10.50
CA THR A 181 -23.01 18.12 10.02
C THR A 181 -22.43 19.53 9.85
N GLU A 182 -23.23 20.49 9.30
CA GLU A 182 -22.82 21.89 9.17
C GLU A 182 -22.50 22.51 10.54
N LYS A 183 -23.32 22.30 11.55
CA LYS A 183 -23.10 22.83 12.92
C LYS A 183 -21.89 22.18 13.59
N CYS A 184 -21.71 20.87 13.41
CA CYS A 184 -20.63 20.13 14.07
C CYS A 184 -19.26 20.43 13.48
N PHE A 185 -19.15 20.51 12.16
CA PHE A 185 -17.86 20.62 11.45
C PHE A 185 -17.61 21.98 10.81
N GLY A 186 -18.63 22.85 10.71
CA GLY A 186 -18.53 24.12 10.02
C GLY A 186 -18.40 23.97 8.49
N VAL A 187 -18.80 22.84 7.93
CA VAL A 187 -18.74 22.49 6.52
C VAL A 187 -20.11 22.72 5.89
N THR A 188 -20.17 23.44 4.80
CA THR A 188 -21.41 23.76 4.08
C THR A 188 -21.43 23.11 2.69
N ASN A 189 -22.55 23.23 1.98
CA ASN A 189 -22.64 22.81 0.58
C ASN A 189 -21.75 23.61 -0.39
N LYS A 190 -21.10 24.69 0.08
CA LYS A 190 -20.12 25.49 -0.68
C LYS A 190 -18.69 25.09 -0.39
N SER A 191 -18.46 24.29 0.65
CA SER A 191 -17.15 23.74 0.99
C SER A 191 -16.65 22.79 -0.10
N SER A 192 -15.36 22.55 -0.12
CA SER A 192 -14.74 21.66 -1.11
C SER A 192 -15.34 20.24 -1.05
N ASP A 193 -15.28 19.53 -2.17
CA ASP A 193 -15.78 18.17 -2.27
C ASP A 193 -15.08 17.24 -1.28
N VAL A 194 -13.78 17.44 -1.07
CA VAL A 194 -12.96 16.68 -0.14
C VAL A 194 -13.36 16.95 1.31
N ALA A 195 -13.56 18.22 1.67
CA ALA A 195 -14.00 18.62 2.99
C ALA A 195 -15.40 18.05 3.33
N ARG A 196 -16.32 18.06 2.36
CA ARG A 196 -17.66 17.49 2.52
C ARG A 196 -17.63 15.97 2.70
N ALA A 197 -16.83 15.25 1.92
CA ALA A 197 -16.66 13.82 2.07
C ALA A 197 -16.05 13.47 3.45
N PHE A 198 -15.00 14.19 3.86
CA PHE A 198 -14.37 13.98 5.17
C PHE A 198 -15.33 14.24 6.32
N ALA A 199 -16.03 15.39 6.33
CA ALA A 199 -16.95 15.73 7.42
C ALA A 199 -18.06 14.69 7.58
N LYS A 200 -18.67 14.26 6.47
CA LYS A 200 -19.72 13.24 6.49
C LYS A 200 -19.23 11.88 6.97
N SER A 201 -18.01 11.45 6.59
CA SER A 201 -17.47 10.17 7.04
C SER A 201 -17.25 10.15 8.54
N ARG A 202 -16.79 11.27 9.10
CA ARG A 202 -16.54 11.38 10.52
C ARG A 202 -17.81 11.58 11.35
N ASP A 203 -18.83 12.19 10.78
CA ASP A 203 -20.14 12.42 11.39
C ASP A 203 -20.98 11.13 11.54
N CYS A 204 -20.59 10.05 10.84
CA CYS A 204 -21.23 8.74 11.02
C CYS A 204 -21.14 8.24 12.46
N ASP A 205 -19.96 8.34 13.07
CA ASP A 205 -19.73 8.02 14.50
C ASP A 205 -18.52 8.83 15.03
N PRO A 206 -18.75 10.05 15.50
CA PRO A 206 -17.67 10.91 16.02
C PRO A 206 -16.94 10.33 17.22
N LEU A 207 -17.63 9.54 18.07
CA LEU A 207 -17.03 8.96 19.26
C LEU A 207 -16.05 7.84 18.90
N SER A 208 -16.46 6.92 18.02
CA SER A 208 -15.59 5.84 17.53
C SER A 208 -14.45 6.36 16.67
N SER A 209 -14.63 7.52 16.04
CA SER A 209 -13.60 8.19 15.22
C SER A 209 -12.49 8.86 16.04
N PHE A 210 -12.56 8.90 17.36
CA PHE A 210 -11.51 9.48 18.19
C PHE A 210 -10.20 8.66 18.10
N GLY A 211 -9.13 9.25 17.55
CA GLY A 211 -7.85 8.58 17.34
C GLY A 211 -7.85 7.60 16.16
N ASP A 212 -8.63 7.89 15.12
CA ASP A 212 -8.75 7.13 13.87
C ASP A 212 -7.55 7.30 12.92
N PHE A 213 -7.58 6.50 11.87
CA PHE A 213 -6.79 6.70 10.67
C PHE A 213 -7.72 7.10 9.51
N ILE A 214 -7.40 8.21 8.85
CA ILE A 214 -8.22 8.77 7.78
C ILE A 214 -7.73 8.25 6.43
N ALA A 215 -8.65 7.88 5.53
CA ALA A 215 -8.33 7.72 4.12
C ALA A 215 -9.25 8.58 3.25
N ILE A 216 -8.68 9.19 2.20
CA ILE A 216 -9.42 10.04 1.25
C ILE A 216 -8.93 9.73 -0.17
N SER A 217 -9.86 9.37 -1.07
CA SER A 217 -9.58 8.98 -2.46
C SER A 217 -9.25 10.14 -3.39
N ALA A 218 -8.79 11.27 -2.86
CA ALA A 218 -8.48 12.49 -3.61
C ALA A 218 -7.24 13.19 -3.05
N ILE A 219 -6.81 14.27 -3.70
CA ILE A 219 -5.81 15.19 -3.18
C ILE A 219 -6.45 16.01 -2.06
N VAL A 220 -5.81 16.04 -0.90
CA VAL A 220 -6.29 16.79 0.28
C VAL A 220 -5.99 18.26 0.11
N ASP A 221 -7.03 19.08 0.16
CA ASP A 221 -6.95 20.54 0.07
C ASP A 221 -6.74 21.20 1.45
N LYS A 222 -6.46 22.50 1.41
CA LYS A 222 -6.25 23.31 2.62
C LYS A 222 -7.45 23.29 3.56
N GLU A 223 -8.68 23.39 3.03
CA GLU A 223 -9.91 23.41 3.84
C GLU A 223 -10.04 22.13 4.64
N THR A 224 -9.88 20.98 3.99
CA THR A 224 -9.91 19.66 4.63
C THR A 224 -8.79 19.51 5.68
N ALA A 225 -7.59 19.97 5.37
CA ALA A 225 -6.46 19.92 6.32
C ALA A 225 -6.74 20.72 7.61
N LEU A 226 -7.41 21.87 7.49
CA LEU A 226 -7.83 22.69 8.64
C LEU A 226 -8.90 21.99 9.49
N LEU A 227 -9.82 21.23 8.88
CA LEU A 227 -10.77 20.40 9.60
C LEU A 227 -10.06 19.28 10.35
N ILE A 228 -9.22 18.52 9.65
CA ILE A 228 -8.44 17.43 10.24
C ILE A 228 -7.54 17.93 11.38
N LYS A 229 -7.00 19.14 11.29
CA LYS A 229 -6.17 19.73 12.34
C LYS A 229 -6.90 19.84 13.67
N LYS A 230 -8.21 20.07 13.69
CA LYS A 230 -9.04 20.22 14.90
C LYS A 230 -9.35 18.87 15.55
N GLU A 231 -9.29 17.79 14.79
CA GLU A 231 -9.71 16.46 15.22
C GLU A 231 -8.57 15.68 15.87
N VAL A 232 -8.90 14.73 16.75
CA VAL A 232 -7.92 13.77 17.29
C VAL A 232 -7.88 12.57 16.37
N THR A 233 -6.81 12.49 15.57
CA THR A 233 -6.59 11.43 14.57
C THR A 233 -5.16 10.92 14.66
N ASP A 234 -4.89 9.68 14.28
CA ASP A 234 -3.54 9.10 14.32
C ASP A 234 -2.74 9.35 13.04
N GLY A 235 -3.41 9.34 11.91
CA GLY A 235 -2.77 9.57 10.62
C GLY A 235 -3.76 9.71 9.48
N ILE A 236 -3.21 9.89 8.29
CA ILE A 236 -3.96 10.01 7.05
C ILE A 236 -3.21 9.35 5.89
N ILE A 237 -3.97 8.74 4.98
CA ILE A 237 -3.51 8.28 3.66
C ILE A 237 -4.38 8.90 2.57
N ALA A 238 -3.75 9.42 1.51
CA ALA A 238 -4.44 10.03 0.39
C ALA A 238 -3.64 9.93 -0.92
N LEU A 239 -4.26 10.26 -2.06
CA LEU A 239 -3.56 10.35 -3.36
C LEU A 239 -2.45 11.43 -3.36
N GLY A 240 -2.64 12.47 -2.57
CA GLY A 240 -1.70 13.57 -2.46
C GLY A 240 -2.21 14.64 -1.53
N TYR A 241 -1.44 15.69 -1.43
CA TYR A 241 -1.74 16.84 -0.57
C TYR A 241 -1.34 18.12 -1.29
N GLU A 242 -2.20 19.14 -1.25
CA GLU A 242 -1.77 20.50 -1.61
C GLU A 242 -0.65 20.93 -0.67
N GLU A 243 0.25 21.79 -1.13
CA GLU A 243 1.43 22.22 -0.36
C GLU A 243 1.00 22.84 1.00
N GLU A 244 0.02 23.73 0.99
CA GLU A 244 -0.51 24.32 2.22
C GLU A 244 -1.19 23.31 3.15
N ALA A 245 -1.89 22.32 2.59
CA ALA A 245 -2.51 21.25 3.35
C ALA A 245 -1.47 20.38 4.05
N LEU A 246 -0.40 20.04 3.34
CA LEU A 246 0.69 19.24 3.86
C LEU A 246 1.38 19.94 5.03
N GLU A 247 1.66 21.24 4.90
CA GLU A 247 2.28 22.03 5.97
C GLU A 247 1.39 22.13 7.22
N ILE A 248 0.09 22.26 7.05
CA ILE A 248 -0.88 22.23 8.16
C ILE A 248 -0.86 20.88 8.89
N LEU A 249 -0.90 19.78 8.13
CA LEU A 249 -0.94 18.42 8.68
C LEU A 249 0.37 18.05 9.38
N LYS A 250 1.52 18.42 8.83
CA LYS A 250 2.83 18.20 9.46
C LYS A 250 2.95 18.81 10.87
N GLN A 251 2.24 19.90 11.16
CA GLN A 251 2.27 20.54 12.48
C GLN A 251 1.50 19.75 13.56
N LYS A 252 0.63 18.80 13.17
CA LYS A 252 -0.14 18.01 14.15
C LYS A 252 0.76 17.13 15.00
N LYS A 253 0.30 16.80 16.21
CA LYS A 253 1.01 15.94 17.17
C LYS A 253 2.47 16.36 17.41
N GLY A 254 2.74 17.68 17.39
CA GLY A 254 4.11 18.18 17.55
C GLY A 254 5.06 17.71 16.44
N GLY A 255 4.59 17.65 15.20
CA GLY A 255 5.35 17.22 14.03
C GLY A 255 5.40 15.70 13.80
N LYS A 256 4.67 14.90 14.60
CA LYS A 256 4.70 13.43 14.55
C LYS A 256 3.47 12.81 13.91
N TYR A 257 2.59 13.62 13.32
CA TYR A 257 1.40 13.13 12.65
C TYR A 257 1.79 12.21 11.47
N ILE A 258 1.13 11.06 11.35
CA ILE A 258 1.45 10.11 10.29
C ILE A 258 0.76 10.56 9.01
N ILE A 259 1.55 10.82 7.97
CA ILE A 259 1.07 11.21 6.64
C ILE A 259 1.62 10.21 5.62
N LEU A 260 0.72 9.47 5.00
CA LEU A 260 1.04 8.50 3.94
C LEU A 260 0.49 9.03 2.62
N GLN A 261 1.27 8.89 1.56
CA GLN A 261 0.85 9.25 0.21
C GLN A 261 0.95 8.04 -0.71
N THR A 262 -0.05 7.83 -1.52
CA THR A 262 -0.05 6.85 -2.60
C THR A 262 -0.28 7.56 -3.92
N ASN A 263 0.25 7.01 -5.00
CA ASN A 263 0.13 7.58 -6.35
C ASN A 263 -0.87 6.80 -7.22
N ARG A 264 -1.55 5.82 -6.66
CA ARG A 264 -2.45 4.95 -7.41
C ARG A 264 -3.66 4.52 -6.58
N ILE A 265 -4.78 4.35 -7.27
CA ILE A 265 -5.92 3.62 -6.75
C ILE A 265 -5.56 2.13 -6.76
N MET A 266 -5.72 1.47 -5.61
CA MET A 266 -5.46 0.04 -5.49
C MET A 266 -6.77 -0.72 -5.73
N HIS A 267 -6.69 -1.75 -6.57
CA HIS A 267 -7.74 -2.74 -6.69
C HIS A 267 -7.35 -3.99 -5.91
N SER A 268 -8.30 -4.62 -5.30
CA SER A 268 -8.09 -5.84 -4.49
C SER A 268 -7.91 -7.06 -5.41
N GLU A 269 -6.80 -7.10 -6.15
CA GLU A 269 -6.45 -8.24 -7.00
C GLU A 269 -5.51 -9.21 -6.29
N GLY A 270 -5.52 -10.47 -6.75
CA GLY A 270 -4.58 -11.50 -6.32
C GLY A 270 -5.17 -12.44 -5.27
N VAL A 271 -4.31 -12.92 -4.40
CA VAL A 271 -4.66 -13.95 -3.41
C VAL A 271 -4.43 -13.45 -2.00
N GLU A 272 -5.33 -13.87 -1.14
CA GLU A 272 -5.24 -13.71 0.30
C GLU A 272 -4.72 -15.00 0.93
N ILE A 273 -3.76 -14.87 1.83
CA ILE A 273 -3.22 -16.01 2.56
C ILE A 273 -3.24 -15.68 4.06
N HIS A 274 -3.87 -16.55 4.82
CA HIS A 274 -3.89 -16.51 6.26
C HIS A 274 -2.98 -17.60 6.82
N ASP A 275 -1.86 -17.20 7.39
CA ASP A 275 -0.97 -18.10 8.08
C ASP A 275 -1.56 -18.43 9.46
N LEU A 276 -1.69 -19.72 9.74
CA LEU A 276 -2.20 -20.26 10.98
C LEU A 276 -1.07 -20.89 11.79
N CYS A 277 -1.39 -21.48 12.92
CA CYS A 277 -0.40 -22.21 13.72
C CYS A 277 0.10 -23.48 13.02
N ASN A 278 1.29 -23.95 13.41
CA ASN A 278 1.92 -25.20 12.95
C ASN A 278 2.18 -25.29 11.44
N GLY A 279 2.40 -24.13 10.76
CA GLY A 279 2.76 -24.11 9.35
C GLY A 279 1.58 -24.39 8.41
N VAL A 280 0.36 -24.26 8.89
CA VAL A 280 -0.86 -24.34 8.05
C VAL A 280 -1.18 -22.95 7.56
N SER A 281 -1.52 -22.84 6.27
CA SER A 281 -2.00 -21.58 5.66
C SER A 281 -3.28 -21.83 4.88
N LEU A 282 -4.19 -20.88 4.92
CA LEU A 282 -5.36 -20.83 4.05
C LEU A 282 -5.04 -19.93 2.86
N TYR A 283 -5.37 -20.40 1.69
CA TYR A 283 -5.16 -19.71 0.43
C TYR A 283 -6.50 -19.52 -0.30
N GLN A 284 -6.81 -18.29 -0.67
CA GLN A 284 -8.06 -17.95 -1.35
C GLN A 284 -7.82 -16.80 -2.32
N GLU A 285 -8.48 -16.81 -3.47
CA GLU A 285 -8.56 -15.63 -4.32
C GLU A 285 -9.30 -14.52 -3.59
N LYS A 286 -8.82 -13.29 -3.74
CA LYS A 286 -9.49 -12.13 -3.18
C LYS A 286 -10.86 -11.96 -3.83
N ASN A 287 -11.83 -11.44 -3.07
CA ASN A 287 -13.13 -11.10 -3.61
C ASN A 287 -12.99 -9.94 -4.60
N ASN A 288 -13.23 -10.24 -5.89
CA ASN A 288 -13.19 -9.28 -6.99
C ASN A 288 -14.60 -8.89 -7.47
N ALA A 289 -15.64 -9.28 -6.73
CA ALA A 289 -17.00 -8.89 -7.06
C ALA A 289 -17.16 -7.37 -6.89
N ILE A 290 -17.61 -6.72 -7.95
CA ILE A 290 -17.91 -5.28 -7.93
C ILE A 290 -19.34 -5.10 -7.45
N THR A 291 -19.52 -4.45 -6.29
CA THR A 291 -20.83 -4.12 -5.75
C THR A 291 -21.35 -2.85 -6.42
N ASP A 292 -21.84 -2.97 -7.63
CA ASP A 292 -22.44 -1.88 -8.41
C ASP A 292 -23.98 -1.93 -8.41
N ASP A 293 -24.57 -1.14 -9.27
CA ASP A 293 -26.02 -1.05 -9.45
C ASP A 293 -26.70 -2.36 -9.83
N THR A 294 -26.01 -3.28 -10.51
CA THR A 294 -26.56 -4.57 -10.95
C THR A 294 -26.75 -5.53 -9.78
N PHE A 295 -25.97 -5.35 -8.70
CA PHE A 295 -26.07 -6.17 -7.49
C PHE A 295 -27.46 -6.09 -6.83
N PHE A 296 -28.20 -5.02 -7.07
CA PHE A 296 -29.51 -4.72 -6.47
C PHE A 296 -30.67 -4.78 -7.48
N GLU A 297 -30.51 -5.49 -8.59
CA GLU A 297 -31.60 -5.69 -9.56
C GLU A 297 -32.72 -6.55 -8.99
N ASN A 298 -32.39 -7.54 -8.16
CA ASN A 298 -33.37 -8.38 -7.49
C ASN A 298 -33.61 -7.88 -6.07
N VAL A 299 -34.74 -7.24 -5.84
CA VAL A 299 -35.19 -6.75 -4.53
C VAL A 299 -36.17 -7.74 -3.92
N PRO A 300 -35.78 -8.59 -2.96
CA PRO A 300 -36.64 -9.65 -2.41
C PRO A 300 -37.73 -9.12 -1.46
N THR A 301 -37.61 -7.88 -1.01
CA THR A 301 -38.58 -7.27 -0.07
C THR A 301 -39.89 -6.85 -0.74
N ASN A 302 -40.91 -6.52 0.06
CA ASN A 302 -42.21 -6.05 -0.45
C ASN A 302 -42.12 -4.71 -1.21
N LYS A 303 -41.17 -3.84 -0.84
CA LYS A 303 -40.86 -2.60 -1.55
C LYS A 303 -39.87 -2.90 -2.67
N LYS A 304 -40.36 -3.10 -3.87
CA LYS A 304 -39.55 -3.51 -5.03
C LYS A 304 -38.73 -2.38 -5.67
N ILE A 305 -38.98 -1.12 -5.31
CA ILE A 305 -38.32 0.04 -5.91
C ILE A 305 -37.34 0.66 -4.91
N LEU A 306 -36.06 0.67 -5.29
CA LEU A 306 -35.01 1.42 -4.60
C LEU A 306 -34.79 2.73 -5.37
N ASN A 307 -34.98 3.87 -4.70
CA ASN A 307 -34.57 5.17 -5.28
C ASN A 307 -33.05 5.30 -5.30
N GLY A 308 -32.51 6.23 -6.13
CA GLY A 308 -31.06 6.35 -6.34
C GLY A 308 -30.25 6.53 -5.05
N ASN A 309 -30.74 7.34 -4.10
CA ASN A 309 -30.04 7.56 -2.83
C ASN A 309 -29.96 6.29 -2.00
N LYS A 310 -31.07 5.55 -1.83
CA LYS A 310 -31.08 4.28 -1.09
C LYS A 310 -30.22 3.22 -1.73
N LYS A 311 -30.15 3.20 -3.06
CA LYS A 311 -29.29 2.28 -3.79
C LYS A 311 -27.81 2.61 -3.52
N THR A 312 -27.43 3.88 -3.57
CA THR A 312 -26.09 4.32 -3.20
C THR A 312 -25.75 3.98 -1.75
N ASP A 313 -26.67 4.20 -0.82
CA ASP A 313 -26.47 3.85 0.60
C ASP A 313 -26.24 2.33 0.80
N LEU A 314 -26.99 1.49 0.05
CA LEU A 314 -26.81 0.04 0.08
C LEU A 314 -25.47 -0.40 -0.54
N ILE A 315 -25.02 0.24 -1.61
CA ILE A 315 -23.69 0.01 -2.19
C ILE A 315 -22.62 0.31 -1.15
N LEU A 316 -22.66 1.48 -0.53
CA LEU A 316 -21.70 1.88 0.50
C LEU A 316 -21.70 0.91 1.69
N ALA A 317 -22.90 0.52 2.18
CA ALA A 317 -23.04 -0.41 3.29
C ALA A 317 -22.58 -1.84 2.97
N ASN A 318 -22.61 -2.25 1.70
CA ASN A 318 -22.17 -3.57 1.29
C ASN A 318 -20.63 -3.63 1.12
N ILE A 319 -20.02 -2.53 0.66
CA ILE A 319 -18.58 -2.42 0.48
C ILE A 319 -17.87 -2.23 1.85
N ALA A 320 -18.46 -1.44 2.75
CA ALA A 320 -17.92 -1.13 4.08
C ALA A 320 -18.04 -2.31 5.05
#